data_be93460735cf6e17efd0d39dcde35cda
#
_entry.id   be93460735cf6e17efd0d39dcde35cda
#
_cell.length_a   1.000
_cell.length_b   1.000
_cell.length_c   1.000
_cell.angle_alpha   90.00
_cell.angle_beta   90.00
_cell.angle_gamma   90.00
#
_symmetry.space_group_name_H-M   'P 1'
#
loop_
_entity.id
_entity.type
_entity.pdbx_description
1 polymer ?
#
loop_
_entity_poly.entity_id
_entity_poly.type
_entity_poly.pdbx_seq_one_letter_code
_entity_poly.pdbx_strand_id
1 'polypeptide(L)'
;NHMYREGIHDVNFVVCNTDSKALADSPVPVRLQLGKEGLGAGNRPGRAREAAEESLEEIHKMLDDGTKMVFITAGMGGGTGTGAAPVIAREAKKMGILTVGIVTIPFRFEGIKKIDQALDGVEEVSKHVDALLVINNERLREIYPDLNVLSAFEMADNTLSIAARSIAEIITMHGIINLDFRDVGTVLKDGGVAIMSTGY
;
A
#
# COMPACT_ATOMS: atom_id res chain seq x y z
N ASN A 1 5.26 -7.90 3.18
CA ASN A 1 6.27 -8.82 3.71
C ASN A 1 7.70 -8.30 3.51
N HIS A 2 8.05 -7.82 2.29
CA HIS A 2 9.37 -7.32 1.98
C HIS A 2 9.75 -6.12 2.86
N MET A 3 8.92 -5.08 2.92
CA MET A 3 9.12 -3.91 3.79
C MET A 3 9.35 -4.27 5.27
N TYR A 4 8.65 -5.28 5.78
CA TYR A 4 8.83 -5.75 7.15
C TYR A 4 10.21 -6.36 7.36
N ARG A 5 10.73 -7.12 6.39
CA ARG A 5 12.08 -7.69 6.44
C ARG A 5 13.19 -6.63 6.35
N GLU A 6 12.95 -5.59 5.56
CA GLU A 6 13.87 -4.45 5.40
C GLU A 6 13.95 -3.56 6.65
N GLY A 7 13.01 -3.67 7.59
CA GLY A 7 13.00 -2.96 8.86
C GLY A 7 12.87 -1.45 8.69
N ILE A 8 11.63 -0.97 8.54
CA ILE A 8 11.34 0.46 8.66
C ILE A 8 11.11 0.76 10.14
N HIS A 9 11.87 1.69 10.71
CA HIS A 9 11.81 2.03 12.12
C HIS A 9 10.53 2.82 12.47
N ASP A 10 10.06 2.63 13.70
CA ASP A 10 8.93 3.37 14.28
C ASP A 10 7.61 3.22 13.50
N VAL A 11 7.43 2.08 12.82
CA VAL A 11 6.22 1.76 12.06
C VAL A 11 5.66 0.41 12.52
N ASN A 12 4.38 0.36 12.81
CA ASN A 12 3.66 -0.88 13.04
C ASN A 12 3.22 -1.49 11.71
N PHE A 13 3.51 -2.78 11.51
CA PHE A 13 3.13 -3.48 10.30
C PHE A 13 1.90 -4.33 10.52
N VAL A 14 0.96 -4.21 9.59
CA VAL A 14 -0.21 -5.08 9.50
C VAL A 14 -0.29 -5.66 8.09
N VAL A 15 -0.54 -6.95 7.97
CA VAL A 15 -0.84 -7.57 6.68
C VAL A 15 -2.31 -7.93 6.62
N CYS A 16 -2.97 -7.50 5.55
CA CYS A 16 -4.36 -7.82 5.25
C CYS A 16 -4.44 -8.70 4.01
N ASN A 17 -5.24 -9.74 4.04
CA ASN A 17 -5.50 -10.57 2.86
C ASN A 17 -6.86 -11.26 2.98
N THR A 18 -7.45 -11.58 1.81
CA THR A 18 -8.63 -12.45 1.68
C THR A 18 -8.26 -13.94 1.69
N ASP A 19 -6.97 -14.27 1.58
CA ASP A 19 -6.44 -15.63 1.58
C ASP A 19 -5.76 -15.94 2.92
N SER A 20 -6.35 -16.89 3.66
CA SER A 20 -5.88 -17.30 4.98
C SER A 20 -4.51 -17.97 4.95
N LYS A 21 -4.17 -18.72 3.88
CA LYS A 21 -2.85 -19.36 3.72
C LYS A 21 -1.77 -18.31 3.50
N ALA A 22 -2.02 -17.35 2.61
CA ALA A 22 -1.09 -16.26 2.36
C ALA A 22 -0.83 -15.41 3.63
N LEU A 23 -1.84 -15.27 4.50
CA LEU A 23 -1.67 -14.65 5.81
C LEU A 23 -0.83 -15.50 6.76
N ALA A 24 -1.06 -16.82 6.79
CA ALA A 24 -0.31 -17.73 7.66
C ALA A 24 1.19 -17.73 7.33
N ASP A 25 1.53 -17.66 6.04
CA ASP A 25 2.91 -17.65 5.54
C ASP A 25 3.62 -16.28 5.71
N SER A 26 2.90 -15.26 6.14
CA SER A 26 3.48 -13.92 6.33
C SER A 26 4.36 -13.86 7.59
N PRO A 27 5.55 -13.24 7.53
CA PRO A 27 6.38 -12.98 8.70
C PRO A 27 5.83 -11.83 9.57
N VAL A 28 4.88 -11.05 9.08
CA VAL A 28 4.30 -9.92 9.80
C VAL A 28 3.46 -10.44 10.97
N PRO A 29 3.68 -9.96 12.21
CA PRO A 29 3.01 -10.50 13.39
C PRO A 29 1.53 -10.18 13.44
N VAL A 30 1.14 -8.97 13.02
CA VAL A 30 -0.26 -8.53 13.01
C VAL A 30 -0.88 -8.84 11.66
N ARG A 31 -1.89 -9.69 11.68
CA ARG A 31 -2.53 -10.22 10.47
C ARG A 31 -4.03 -10.02 10.55
N LEU A 32 -4.62 -9.47 9.51
CA LEU A 32 -6.05 -9.27 9.38
C LEU A 32 -6.58 -10.03 8.17
N GLN A 33 -7.40 -11.04 8.41
CA GLN A 33 -8.16 -11.69 7.35
C GLN A 33 -9.34 -10.82 6.96
N LEU A 34 -9.48 -10.57 5.68
CA LEU A 34 -10.62 -9.86 5.10
C LEU A 34 -11.67 -10.87 4.64
N GLY A 35 -12.89 -10.71 5.15
CA GLY A 35 -13.99 -11.65 4.93
C GLY A 35 -13.82 -12.97 5.68
N LYS A 36 -14.89 -13.74 5.73
CA LYS A 36 -14.97 -14.96 6.54
C LYS A 36 -14.47 -16.21 5.84
N GLU A 37 -14.47 -16.23 4.50
CA GLU A 37 -14.19 -17.45 3.72
C GLU A 37 -12.71 -17.87 3.74
N GLY A 38 -11.78 -16.92 3.72
CA GLY A 38 -10.33 -17.18 3.70
C GLY A 38 -9.79 -17.84 2.42
N LEU A 39 -10.59 -17.89 1.35
CA LEU A 39 -10.27 -18.57 0.09
C LEU A 39 -9.57 -17.68 -0.95
N GLY A 40 -9.35 -16.41 -0.60
CA GLY A 40 -8.83 -15.43 -1.54
C GLY A 40 -9.90 -14.84 -2.48
N ALA A 41 -9.60 -13.72 -3.10
CA ALA A 41 -10.52 -13.03 -3.99
C ALA A 41 -10.59 -13.61 -5.42
N GLY A 42 -9.72 -14.55 -5.76
CA GLY A 42 -9.69 -15.18 -7.09
C GLY A 42 -9.51 -14.18 -8.24
N ASN A 43 -8.64 -13.17 -8.05
CA ASN A 43 -8.40 -12.08 -9.00
C ASN A 43 -9.66 -11.25 -9.34
N ARG A 44 -10.61 -11.16 -8.41
CA ARG A 44 -11.87 -10.40 -8.55
C ARG A 44 -11.93 -9.28 -7.52
N PRO A 45 -11.70 -8.01 -7.91
CA PRO A 45 -11.75 -6.87 -6.97
C PRO A 45 -13.08 -6.72 -6.24
N GLY A 46 -14.20 -7.01 -6.89
CA GLY A 46 -15.54 -6.96 -6.27
C GLY A 46 -15.62 -7.87 -5.03
N ARG A 47 -15.15 -9.13 -5.12
CA ARG A 47 -15.10 -10.03 -3.96
C ARG A 47 -14.21 -9.52 -2.83
N ALA A 48 -13.07 -8.93 -3.18
CA ALA A 48 -12.17 -8.37 -2.17
C ALA A 48 -12.76 -7.12 -1.51
N ARG A 49 -13.50 -6.32 -2.26
CA ARG A 49 -14.26 -5.18 -1.72
C ARG A 49 -15.31 -5.67 -0.73
N GLU A 50 -16.14 -6.64 -1.11
CA GLU A 50 -17.17 -7.24 -0.25
C GLU A 50 -16.53 -7.81 1.03
N ALA A 51 -15.44 -8.57 0.89
CA ALA A 51 -14.72 -9.12 2.03
C ALA A 51 -14.16 -8.04 2.98
N ALA A 52 -13.66 -6.92 2.45
CA ALA A 52 -13.20 -5.81 3.25
C ALA A 52 -14.37 -5.06 3.93
N GLU A 53 -15.51 -4.92 3.25
CA GLU A 53 -16.74 -4.34 3.84
C GLU A 53 -17.29 -5.23 4.97
N GLU A 54 -17.23 -6.55 4.84
CA GLU A 54 -17.59 -7.49 5.91
C GLU A 54 -16.68 -7.36 7.15
N SER A 55 -15.46 -6.91 6.96
CA SER A 55 -14.43 -6.77 8.01
C SER A 55 -14.23 -5.33 8.48
N LEU A 56 -15.20 -4.43 8.25
CA LEU A 56 -15.06 -3.02 8.62
C LEU A 56 -14.85 -2.82 10.12
N GLU A 57 -15.49 -3.60 10.98
CA GLU A 57 -15.33 -3.49 12.44
C GLU A 57 -13.89 -3.84 12.86
N GLU A 58 -13.33 -4.89 12.28
CA GLU A 58 -11.95 -5.31 12.54
C GLU A 58 -10.95 -4.30 12.00
N ILE A 59 -11.19 -3.75 10.80
CA ILE A 59 -10.38 -2.68 10.21
C ILE A 59 -10.42 -1.45 11.11
N HIS A 60 -11.60 -1.03 11.53
CA HIS A 60 -11.78 0.11 12.43
C HIS A 60 -11.03 -0.10 13.75
N LYS A 61 -11.24 -1.24 14.40
CA LYS A 61 -10.57 -1.59 15.64
C LYS A 61 -9.04 -1.63 15.52
N MET A 62 -8.54 -2.11 14.39
CA MET A 62 -7.10 -2.14 14.11
C MET A 62 -6.51 -0.74 13.99
N LEU A 63 -7.26 0.21 13.44
CA LEU A 63 -6.82 1.60 13.24
C LEU A 63 -7.06 2.49 14.46
N ASP A 64 -7.93 2.08 15.39
CA ASP A 64 -8.31 2.84 16.58
C ASP A 64 -7.36 2.59 17.78
N ASP A 65 -6.08 2.50 17.51
CA ASP A 65 -5.00 2.33 18.50
C ASP A 65 -4.22 3.63 18.78
N GLY A 66 -4.77 4.77 18.36
CA GLY A 66 -4.10 6.07 18.42
C GLY A 66 -3.29 6.40 17.17
N THR A 67 -3.39 5.58 16.12
CA THR A 67 -2.74 5.81 14.82
C THR A 67 -3.09 7.19 14.27
N LYS A 68 -2.07 7.96 13.89
CA LYS A 68 -2.22 9.30 13.30
C LYS A 68 -2.00 9.30 11.79
N MET A 69 -1.26 8.34 11.29
CA MET A 69 -0.95 8.18 9.88
C MET A 69 -0.92 6.71 9.51
N VAL A 70 -1.40 6.40 8.32
CA VAL A 70 -1.35 5.05 7.77
C VAL A 70 -0.81 5.07 6.33
N PHE A 71 0.11 4.14 6.05
CA PHE A 71 0.53 3.80 4.70
C PHE A 71 -0.26 2.58 4.23
N ILE A 72 -1.01 2.74 3.16
CA ILE A 72 -1.72 1.64 2.50
C ILE A 72 -0.93 1.24 1.27
N THR A 73 -0.30 0.07 1.35
CA THR A 73 0.53 -0.44 0.26
C THR A 73 -0.14 -1.63 -0.40
N ALA A 74 -0.30 -1.56 -1.72
CA ALA A 74 -0.95 -2.62 -2.47
C ALA A 74 -0.42 -2.74 -3.90
N GLY A 75 -0.27 -3.99 -4.38
CA GLY A 75 -0.16 -4.27 -5.80
C GLY A 75 -1.53 -4.22 -6.45
N MET A 76 -1.72 -3.33 -7.40
CA MET A 76 -2.95 -3.22 -8.17
C MET A 76 -2.98 -4.23 -9.31
N GLY A 77 -4.16 -4.54 -9.82
CA GLY A 77 -4.38 -5.51 -10.90
C GLY A 77 -4.73 -6.92 -10.42
N GLY A 78 -4.56 -7.20 -9.11
CA GLY A 78 -5.06 -8.41 -8.46
C GLY A 78 -6.43 -8.19 -7.82
N GLY A 79 -6.97 -9.21 -7.15
CA GLY A 79 -8.25 -9.12 -6.44
C GLY A 79 -8.13 -8.30 -5.17
N THR A 80 -7.33 -8.77 -4.22
CA THR A 80 -7.26 -8.21 -2.85
C THR A 80 -6.79 -6.76 -2.83
N GLY A 81 -5.61 -6.46 -3.43
CA GLY A 81 -5.07 -5.11 -3.43
C GLY A 81 -6.01 -4.10 -4.08
N THR A 82 -6.52 -4.44 -5.28
CA THR A 82 -7.40 -3.55 -6.05
C THR A 82 -8.74 -3.29 -5.37
N GLY A 83 -9.33 -4.33 -4.75
CA GLY A 83 -10.66 -4.22 -4.16
C GLY A 83 -10.68 -3.75 -2.71
N ALA A 84 -9.74 -4.22 -1.88
CA ALA A 84 -9.73 -3.94 -0.45
C ALA A 84 -9.03 -2.64 -0.06
N ALA A 85 -7.97 -2.24 -0.78
CA ALA A 85 -7.22 -1.02 -0.44
C ALA A 85 -8.10 0.24 -0.41
N PRO A 86 -9.02 0.48 -1.37
CA PRO A 86 -9.92 1.63 -1.31
C PRO A 86 -10.85 1.62 -0.08
N VAL A 87 -11.32 0.44 0.34
CA VAL A 87 -12.19 0.29 1.52
C VAL A 87 -11.44 0.65 2.79
N ILE A 88 -10.22 0.13 2.96
CA ILE A 88 -9.37 0.43 4.11
C ILE A 88 -8.99 1.92 4.13
N ALA A 89 -8.64 2.50 2.97
CA ALA A 89 -8.32 3.91 2.85
C ALA A 89 -9.50 4.81 3.24
N ARG A 90 -10.68 4.48 2.74
CA ARG A 90 -11.91 5.19 3.08
C ARG A 90 -12.19 5.18 4.59
N GLU A 91 -12.01 4.02 5.24
CA GLU A 91 -12.22 3.91 6.68
C GLU A 91 -11.19 4.72 7.47
N ALA A 92 -9.91 4.62 7.13
CA ALA A 92 -8.86 5.42 7.76
C ALA A 92 -9.13 6.93 7.62
N LYS A 93 -9.51 7.39 6.43
CA LYS A 93 -9.83 8.80 6.18
C LYS A 93 -11.05 9.27 6.99
N LYS A 94 -12.09 8.43 7.13
CA LYS A 94 -13.26 8.73 7.98
C LYS A 94 -12.88 8.89 9.46
N MET A 95 -11.88 8.17 9.93
CA MET A 95 -11.37 8.26 11.30
C MET A 95 -10.44 9.47 11.49
N GLY A 96 -10.21 10.30 10.48
CA GLY A 96 -9.32 11.45 10.53
C GLY A 96 -7.84 11.11 10.54
N ILE A 97 -7.48 9.89 10.12
CA ILE A 97 -6.10 9.42 10.03
C ILE A 97 -5.51 9.92 8.71
N LEU A 98 -4.31 10.50 8.74
CA LEU A 98 -3.59 10.88 7.53
C LEU A 98 -3.28 9.63 6.72
N THR A 99 -3.87 9.54 5.52
CA THR A 99 -3.86 8.32 4.71
C THR A 99 -3.02 8.49 3.45
N VAL A 100 -1.94 7.74 3.34
CA VAL A 100 -1.04 7.74 2.18
C VAL A 100 -1.13 6.40 1.47
N GLY A 101 -1.49 6.42 0.20
CA GLY A 101 -1.48 5.25 -0.67
C GLY A 101 -0.13 5.11 -1.38
N ILE A 102 0.45 3.91 -1.39
CA ILE A 102 1.62 3.56 -2.20
C ILE A 102 1.28 2.30 -2.96
N VAL A 103 1.04 2.42 -4.25
CA VAL A 103 0.52 1.32 -5.06
C VAL A 103 1.38 1.06 -6.29
N THR A 104 1.37 -0.19 -6.76
CA THR A 104 2.10 -0.57 -7.97
C THR A 104 1.14 -0.93 -9.09
N ILE A 105 1.49 -0.52 -10.33
CA ILE A 105 0.85 -0.99 -11.55
C ILE A 105 1.68 -2.17 -12.09
N PRO A 106 1.03 -3.30 -12.49
CA PRO A 106 1.71 -4.51 -12.92
C PRO A 106 2.54 -4.30 -14.20
N PHE A 107 3.48 -5.21 -14.42
CA PHE A 107 4.25 -5.28 -15.65
C PHE A 107 3.36 -5.64 -16.86
N ARG A 108 3.77 -5.25 -18.06
CA ARG A 108 3.04 -5.59 -19.30
C ARG A 108 2.91 -7.08 -19.56
N PHE A 109 3.92 -7.86 -19.17
CA PHE A 109 3.89 -9.32 -19.34
C PHE A 109 2.84 -10.01 -18.43
N GLU A 110 2.33 -9.33 -17.40
CA GLU A 110 1.25 -9.84 -16.57
C GLU A 110 -0.13 -9.79 -17.26
N GLY A 111 -0.22 -9.05 -18.34
CA GLY A 111 -1.39 -8.98 -19.22
C GLY A 111 -2.20 -7.69 -19.09
N ILE A 112 -2.74 -7.24 -20.22
CA ILE A 112 -3.50 -5.99 -20.35
C ILE A 112 -4.68 -5.92 -19.37
N LYS A 113 -5.41 -7.01 -19.20
CA LYS A 113 -6.56 -7.06 -18.29
C LYS A 113 -6.18 -6.72 -16.85
N LYS A 114 -4.99 -7.12 -16.39
CA LYS A 114 -4.50 -6.75 -15.06
C LYS A 114 -4.13 -5.27 -14.99
N ILE A 115 -3.62 -4.71 -16.07
CA ILE A 115 -3.27 -3.28 -16.15
C ILE A 115 -4.54 -2.44 -16.08
N ASP A 116 -5.56 -2.77 -16.88
CA ASP A 116 -6.85 -2.06 -16.86
C ASP A 116 -7.47 -2.11 -15.46
N GLN A 117 -7.51 -3.30 -14.86
CA GLN A 117 -8.00 -3.49 -13.49
C GLN A 117 -7.16 -2.71 -12.46
N ALA A 118 -5.85 -2.56 -12.69
CA ALA A 118 -4.99 -1.77 -11.82
C ALA A 118 -5.29 -0.27 -11.92
N LEU A 119 -5.52 0.24 -13.13
CA LEU A 119 -5.88 1.64 -13.35
C LEU A 119 -7.22 1.99 -12.69
N ASP A 120 -8.23 1.14 -12.81
CA ASP A 120 -9.50 1.29 -12.10
C ASP A 120 -9.29 1.32 -10.58
N GLY A 121 -8.41 0.46 -10.06
CA GLY A 121 -8.06 0.42 -8.64
C GLY A 121 -7.32 1.66 -8.16
N VAL A 122 -6.40 2.18 -8.96
CA VAL A 122 -5.68 3.43 -8.70
C VAL A 122 -6.66 4.60 -8.64
N GLU A 123 -7.57 4.70 -9.60
CA GLU A 123 -8.61 5.73 -9.60
C GLU A 123 -9.48 5.65 -8.35
N GLU A 124 -9.89 4.44 -7.97
CA GLU A 124 -10.75 4.27 -6.80
C GLU A 124 -10.04 4.59 -5.48
N VAL A 125 -8.79 4.15 -5.30
CA VAL A 125 -8.04 4.45 -4.08
C VAL A 125 -7.72 5.95 -3.96
N SER A 126 -7.48 6.62 -5.09
CA SER A 126 -7.16 8.06 -5.11
C SER A 126 -8.24 8.94 -4.47
N LYS A 127 -9.50 8.49 -4.51
CA LYS A 127 -10.64 9.19 -3.90
C LYS A 127 -10.63 9.16 -2.37
N HIS A 128 -9.84 8.27 -1.78
CA HIS A 128 -9.87 7.94 -0.36
C HIS A 128 -8.53 8.12 0.37
N VAL A 129 -7.53 8.68 -0.29
CA VAL A 129 -6.23 8.99 0.31
C VAL A 129 -5.95 10.49 0.28
N ASP A 130 -5.08 10.96 1.15
CA ASP A 130 -4.60 12.34 1.18
C ASP A 130 -3.46 12.54 0.17
N ALA A 131 -2.62 11.52 0.02
CA ALA A 131 -1.57 11.47 -1.00
C ALA A 131 -1.50 10.06 -1.61
N LEU A 132 -1.21 9.99 -2.89
CA LEU A 132 -1.06 8.74 -3.63
C LEU A 132 0.25 8.72 -4.42
N LEU A 133 1.07 7.71 -4.13
CA LEU A 133 2.25 7.39 -4.92
C LEU A 133 1.95 6.15 -5.77
N VAL A 134 2.10 6.30 -7.08
CA VAL A 134 1.89 5.21 -8.05
C VAL A 134 3.23 4.82 -8.67
N ILE A 135 3.64 3.57 -8.46
CA ILE A 135 4.85 3.00 -9.03
C ILE A 135 4.45 2.15 -10.24
N ASN A 136 4.92 2.54 -11.43
CA ASN A 136 4.71 1.76 -12.63
C ASN A 136 5.87 0.76 -12.79
N ASN A 137 5.60 -0.52 -12.55
CA ASN A 137 6.61 -1.58 -12.63
C ASN A 137 7.27 -1.66 -14.03
N GLU A 138 6.54 -1.37 -15.10
CA GLU A 138 7.12 -1.41 -16.45
C GLU A 138 8.25 -0.38 -16.62
N ARG A 139 8.20 0.76 -15.93
CA ARG A 139 9.29 1.74 -15.94
C ARG A 139 10.59 1.20 -15.37
N LEU A 140 10.52 0.28 -14.42
CA LEU A 140 11.72 -0.38 -13.88
C LEU A 140 12.43 -1.22 -14.95
N ARG A 141 11.68 -1.87 -15.85
CA ARG A 141 12.25 -2.60 -16.97
C ARG A 141 12.87 -1.71 -18.03
N GLU A 142 12.33 -0.52 -18.24
CA GLU A 142 12.91 0.48 -19.15
C GLU A 142 14.24 1.00 -18.61
N ILE A 143 14.34 1.19 -17.28
CA ILE A 143 15.57 1.66 -16.63
C ILE A 143 16.61 0.54 -16.51
N TYR A 144 16.16 -0.68 -16.27
CA TYR A 144 17.01 -1.88 -16.07
C TYR A 144 16.61 -2.98 -17.06
N PRO A 145 17.02 -2.90 -18.34
CA PRO A 145 16.54 -3.79 -19.40
C PRO A 145 16.97 -5.26 -19.23
N ASP A 146 18.06 -5.51 -18.50
CA ASP A 146 18.62 -6.86 -18.31
C ASP A 146 18.02 -7.63 -17.13
N LEU A 147 16.99 -7.10 -16.45
CA LEU A 147 16.33 -7.78 -15.35
C LEU A 147 15.58 -9.03 -15.83
N ASN A 148 15.85 -10.17 -15.21
CA ASN A 148 14.96 -11.32 -15.32
C ASN A 148 13.66 -11.06 -14.52
N VAL A 149 12.64 -11.93 -14.70
CA VAL A 149 11.32 -11.75 -14.10
C VAL A 149 11.39 -11.66 -12.57
N LEU A 150 12.18 -12.53 -11.92
CA LEU A 150 12.31 -12.52 -10.44
C LEU A 150 12.95 -11.22 -9.95
N SER A 151 14.06 -10.83 -10.56
CA SER A 151 14.75 -9.57 -10.22
C SER A 151 13.89 -8.33 -10.49
N ALA A 152 13.01 -8.38 -11.49
CA ALA A 152 12.07 -7.29 -11.76
C ALA A 152 11.06 -7.12 -10.61
N PHE A 153 10.51 -8.22 -10.08
CA PHE A 153 9.62 -8.17 -8.91
C PHE A 153 10.36 -7.73 -7.64
N GLU A 154 11.58 -8.21 -7.41
CA GLU A 154 12.41 -7.76 -6.28
C GLU A 154 12.70 -6.25 -6.36
N MET A 155 12.99 -5.73 -7.56
CA MET A 155 13.20 -4.30 -7.77
C MET A 155 11.93 -3.48 -7.51
N ALA A 156 10.76 -3.99 -7.91
CA ALA A 156 9.48 -3.35 -7.62
C ALA A 156 9.21 -3.30 -6.11
N ASP A 157 9.47 -4.39 -5.39
CA ASP A 157 9.33 -4.46 -3.93
C ASP A 157 10.32 -3.52 -3.23
N ASN A 158 11.56 -3.43 -3.69
CA ASN A 158 12.57 -2.50 -3.17
C ASN A 158 12.14 -1.04 -3.38
N THR A 159 11.67 -0.70 -4.56
CA THR A 159 11.22 0.67 -4.88
C THR A 159 10.07 1.09 -3.98
N LEU A 160 9.11 0.19 -3.76
CA LEU A 160 7.98 0.41 -2.87
C LEU A 160 8.43 0.57 -1.41
N SER A 161 9.40 -0.23 -0.96
CA SER A 161 9.99 -0.14 0.39
C SER A 161 10.76 1.16 0.61
N ILE A 162 11.54 1.59 -0.38
CA ILE A 162 12.28 2.86 -0.34
C ILE A 162 11.31 4.03 -0.24
N ALA A 163 10.24 4.03 -1.03
CA ALA A 163 9.24 5.09 -1.00
C ALA A 163 8.55 5.21 0.37
N ALA A 164 8.10 4.09 0.94
CA ALA A 164 7.49 4.07 2.26
C ALA A 164 8.46 4.51 3.37
N ARG A 165 9.71 3.99 3.32
CA ARG A 165 10.76 4.35 4.27
C ARG A 165 11.07 5.84 4.21
N SER A 166 11.26 6.40 3.03
CA SER A 166 11.59 7.83 2.88
C SER A 166 10.54 8.75 3.49
N ILE A 167 9.24 8.41 3.33
CA ILE A 167 8.17 9.20 3.95
C ILE A 167 8.16 8.99 5.47
N ALA A 168 8.33 7.76 5.95
CA ALA A 168 8.36 7.46 7.37
C ALA A 168 9.55 8.16 8.08
N GLU A 169 10.73 8.10 7.49
CA GLU A 169 11.96 8.70 8.03
C GLU A 169 11.88 10.23 8.15
N ILE A 170 11.18 10.91 7.23
CA ILE A 170 10.92 12.37 7.35
C ILE A 170 10.24 12.70 8.69
N ILE A 171 9.38 11.81 9.17
CA ILE A 171 8.57 12.02 10.38
C ILE A 171 9.28 11.51 11.63
N THR A 172 9.99 10.37 11.52
CA THR A 172 10.55 9.65 12.68
C THR A 172 11.98 10.02 12.99
N MET A 173 12.77 10.45 11.99
CA MET A 173 14.19 10.77 12.19
C MET A 173 14.40 12.25 12.53
N HIS A 174 15.19 12.51 13.58
CA HIS A 174 15.63 13.85 13.93
C HIS A 174 16.71 14.31 12.94
N GLY A 175 16.36 15.28 12.10
CA GLY A 175 17.28 15.92 11.16
C GLY A 175 17.86 17.23 11.71
N ILE A 176 18.65 17.93 10.88
CA ILE A 176 19.14 19.30 11.16
C ILE A 176 17.95 20.27 11.22
N ILE A 177 16.92 20.04 10.43
CA ILE A 177 15.61 20.71 10.48
C ILE A 177 14.58 19.66 10.82
N ASN A 178 13.99 19.74 12.00
CA ASN A 178 12.94 18.80 12.41
C ASN A 178 11.63 19.23 11.75
N LEU A 179 11.12 18.34 10.88
CA LEU A 179 9.74 18.42 10.40
C LEU A 179 8.87 17.64 11.40
N ASP A 180 7.89 18.30 11.97
CA ASP A 180 6.93 17.60 12.82
C ASP A 180 5.84 16.92 11.98
N PHE A 181 5.09 16.03 12.63
CA PHE A 181 3.96 15.33 11.98
C PHE A 181 2.92 16.30 11.39
N ARG A 182 2.74 17.49 11.99
CA ARG A 182 1.77 18.50 11.52
C ARG A 182 2.22 19.13 10.22
N ASP A 183 3.53 19.40 10.08
CA ASP A 183 4.10 19.96 8.84
C ASP A 183 3.92 19.00 7.69
N VAL A 184 4.26 17.72 7.89
CA VAL A 184 4.06 16.65 6.88
C VAL A 184 2.57 16.47 6.59
N GLY A 185 1.72 16.47 7.62
CA GLY A 185 0.27 16.40 7.48
C GLY A 185 -0.28 17.56 6.64
N THR A 186 0.22 18.79 6.83
CA THR A 186 -0.22 19.97 6.08
C THR A 186 0.14 19.87 4.59
N VAL A 187 1.32 19.31 4.28
CA VAL A 187 1.79 19.16 2.89
C VAL A 187 1.08 18.01 2.18
N LEU A 188 0.88 16.88 2.86
CA LEU A 188 0.31 15.67 2.26
C LEU A 188 -1.22 15.67 2.24
N LYS A 189 -1.87 16.33 3.19
CA LYS A 189 -3.33 16.33 3.30
C LYS A 189 -3.96 16.97 2.05
N ASP A 190 -4.77 16.17 1.36
CA ASP A 190 -5.42 16.54 0.10
C ASP A 190 -4.43 17.01 -0.99
N GLY A 191 -3.15 16.64 -0.87
CA GLY A 191 -2.05 17.06 -1.73
C GLY A 191 -2.04 16.42 -3.13
N GLY A 192 -2.81 15.37 -3.34
CA GLY A 192 -2.94 14.68 -4.62
C GLY A 192 -1.71 13.87 -5.02
N VAL A 193 -0.83 14.42 -5.84
CA VAL A 193 0.36 13.72 -6.35
C VAL A 193 1.62 14.22 -5.66
N ALA A 194 2.40 13.29 -5.10
CA ALA A 194 3.72 13.55 -4.57
C ALA A 194 4.82 12.98 -5.48
N ILE A 195 5.90 13.73 -5.67
CA ILE A 195 7.10 13.26 -6.37
C ILE A 195 8.21 13.13 -5.32
N MET A 196 8.82 11.95 -5.27
CA MET A 196 9.96 11.69 -4.39
C MET A 196 11.19 11.37 -5.22
N SER A 197 12.33 11.92 -4.82
CA SER A 197 13.63 11.61 -5.40
C SER A 197 14.64 11.40 -4.28
N THR A 198 15.50 10.40 -4.44
CA THR A 198 16.65 10.17 -3.54
C THR A 198 17.88 10.77 -4.21
N GLY A 199 18.51 11.75 -3.53
CA GLY A 199 19.83 12.24 -3.90
C GLY A 199 20.91 11.45 -3.13
N TYR A 200 21.99 11.08 -3.82
CA TYR A 200 23.20 10.49 -3.24
C TYR A 200 24.30 11.55 -3.18
#